data_34bceeff1850851ff320c6f6e13a8fcc
#
_entry.id   34bceeff1850851ff320c6f6e13a8fcc
#
_cell.length_a   1.000
_cell.length_b   1.000
_cell.length_c   1.000
_cell.angle_alpha   90.00
_cell.angle_beta   90.00
_cell.angle_gamma   90.00
#
_symmetry.space_group_name_H-M   'P 1'
#
loop_
_entity.id
_entity.type
_entity.pdbx_description
1 polymer ?
#
loop_
_entity_poly.entity_id
_entity_poly.type
_entity_poly.pdbx_seq_one_letter_code
_entity_poly.pdbx_strand_id
1 'polypeptide(L)'
;VDNDHVFLGVSNDETFDCYKTARTNMMGMDYLADEFPAKEFKGFELHKDDHDPLKGSLHLDCAFQPIGGGALIAPHLFKNESDVQWLIERYGETNVYCCSPEEAYSLATNVFSFSPKDIIVSAKCQAMQHWLKERGLNVHSIVYDEIVKMGGLLRCTTMPIKRV
;
A
#
# COMPACT_ATOMS: atom_id res chain seq x y z
N VAL A 1 -6.55 -3.71 4.91
CA VAL A 1 -7.79 -3.79 5.70
C VAL A 1 -7.76 -2.70 6.75
N ASP A 2 -8.78 -1.92 6.83
CA ASP A 2 -9.09 -1.08 7.99
C ASP A 2 -10.38 -1.59 8.68
N ASN A 3 -10.96 -0.80 9.60
CA ASN A 3 -12.10 -1.28 10.38
C ASN A 3 -13.30 -1.71 9.50
N ASP A 4 -13.56 -1.02 8.40
CA ASP A 4 -14.76 -1.20 7.59
C ASP A 4 -14.47 -1.79 6.21
N HIS A 5 -13.29 -1.52 5.66
CA HIS A 5 -12.93 -1.85 4.28
C HIS A 5 -11.85 -2.93 4.16
N VAL A 6 -11.99 -3.73 3.12
CA VAL A 6 -10.93 -4.59 2.58
C VAL A 6 -10.47 -3.98 1.25
N PHE A 7 -9.20 -3.62 1.19
CA PHE A 7 -8.58 -3.03 0.01
C PHE A 7 -7.85 -4.09 -0.80
N LEU A 8 -8.05 -4.09 -2.11
CA LEU A 8 -7.39 -5.02 -3.03
C LEU A 8 -6.78 -4.27 -4.22
N GLY A 9 -5.60 -4.71 -4.63
CA GLY A 9 -5.10 -4.39 -5.96
C GLY A 9 -5.78 -5.32 -6.95
N VAL A 10 -6.48 -4.76 -7.94
CA VAL A 10 -7.19 -5.53 -8.97
C VAL A 10 -6.63 -5.22 -10.34
N SER A 11 -6.75 -6.15 -11.27
CA SER A 11 -6.50 -5.95 -12.69
C SER A 11 -7.81 -6.18 -13.44
N ASN A 12 -8.09 -5.37 -14.46
CA ASN A 12 -9.24 -5.62 -15.32
C ASN A 12 -8.99 -6.85 -16.21
N ASP A 13 -10.07 -7.41 -16.78
CA ASP A 13 -10.00 -8.66 -17.54
C ASP A 13 -9.11 -8.55 -18.78
N GLU A 14 -9.02 -7.37 -19.40
CA GLU A 14 -8.19 -7.13 -20.57
C GLU A 14 -6.69 -7.19 -20.26
N THR A 15 -6.30 -6.83 -19.05
CA THR A 15 -4.89 -6.75 -18.62
C THR A 15 -4.49 -7.89 -17.68
N PHE A 16 -5.45 -8.68 -17.20
CA PHE A 16 -5.18 -9.72 -16.21
C PHE A 16 -4.18 -10.77 -16.71
N ASP A 17 -4.33 -11.22 -17.94
CA ASP A 17 -3.45 -12.22 -18.55
C ASP A 17 -2.18 -11.62 -19.19
N CYS A 18 -2.08 -10.28 -19.25
CA CYS A 18 -0.95 -9.60 -19.88
C CYS A 18 0.28 -9.50 -18.98
N TYR A 19 0.08 -9.49 -17.66
CA TYR A 19 1.16 -9.23 -16.71
C TYR A 19 1.31 -10.36 -15.69
N LYS A 20 2.54 -10.81 -15.45
CA LYS A 20 2.87 -11.83 -14.43
C LYS A 20 2.51 -11.38 -13.01
N THR A 21 2.46 -10.06 -12.80
CA THR A 21 2.15 -9.45 -11.51
C THR A 21 0.65 -9.20 -11.30
N ALA A 22 -0.20 -9.44 -12.30
CA ALA A 22 -1.64 -9.41 -12.15
C ALA A 22 -2.11 -10.72 -11.49
N ARG A 23 -2.73 -10.63 -10.31
CA ARG A 23 -3.06 -11.81 -9.49
C ARG A 23 -4.50 -11.84 -8.99
N THR A 24 -5.21 -10.72 -9.07
CA THR A 24 -6.60 -10.60 -8.64
C THR A 24 -7.35 -9.78 -9.69
N ASN A 25 -8.49 -10.25 -10.13
CA ASN A 25 -9.42 -9.52 -10.97
C ASN A 25 -10.70 -9.16 -10.19
N MET A 26 -11.67 -8.52 -10.85
CA MET A 26 -12.92 -8.15 -10.22
C MET A 26 -13.72 -9.37 -9.72
N MET A 27 -13.73 -10.47 -10.48
CA MET A 27 -14.39 -11.73 -10.04
C MET A 27 -13.82 -12.24 -8.71
N GLY A 28 -12.49 -12.19 -8.53
CA GLY A 28 -11.87 -12.58 -7.27
C GLY A 28 -12.23 -11.64 -6.10
N MET A 29 -12.42 -10.36 -6.38
CA MET A 29 -12.90 -9.40 -5.38
C MET A 29 -14.35 -9.67 -5.01
N ASP A 30 -15.23 -9.90 -5.99
CA ASP A 30 -16.65 -10.19 -5.77
C ASP A 30 -16.84 -11.46 -4.94
N TYR A 31 -16.07 -12.51 -5.26
CA TYR A 31 -16.08 -13.74 -4.46
C TYR A 31 -15.72 -13.48 -2.99
N LEU A 32 -14.70 -12.67 -2.73
CA LEU A 32 -14.33 -12.32 -1.36
C LEU A 32 -15.40 -11.46 -0.68
N ALA A 33 -16.08 -10.57 -1.41
CA ALA A 33 -17.16 -9.76 -0.87
C ALA A 33 -18.35 -10.62 -0.43
N ASP A 34 -18.68 -11.66 -1.19
CA ASP A 34 -19.72 -12.63 -0.82
C ASP A 34 -19.34 -13.42 0.45
N GLU A 35 -18.07 -13.81 0.60
CA GLU A 35 -17.59 -14.53 1.78
C GLU A 35 -17.51 -13.65 3.05
N PHE A 36 -17.36 -12.34 2.89
CA PHE A 36 -17.22 -11.39 3.99
C PHE A 36 -18.22 -10.23 3.91
N PRO A 37 -19.54 -10.49 3.96
CA PRO A 37 -20.59 -9.48 3.70
C PRO A 37 -20.65 -8.33 4.72
N ALA A 38 -19.97 -8.47 5.86
CA ALA A 38 -19.86 -7.42 6.87
C ALA A 38 -18.78 -6.36 6.55
N LYS A 39 -18.07 -6.51 5.44
CA LYS A 39 -17.01 -5.60 5.01
C LYS A 39 -17.34 -4.95 3.67
N GLU A 40 -16.92 -3.71 3.52
CA GLU A 40 -16.90 -3.04 2.22
C GLU A 40 -15.62 -3.36 1.47
N PHE A 41 -15.74 -3.68 0.19
CA PHE A 41 -14.58 -4.00 -0.65
C PHE A 41 -14.29 -2.85 -1.61
N LYS A 42 -13.04 -2.42 -1.65
CA LYS A 42 -12.58 -1.41 -2.60
C LYS A 42 -11.39 -1.94 -3.38
N GLY A 43 -11.58 -2.11 -4.68
CA GLY A 43 -10.54 -2.46 -5.63
C GLY A 43 -9.82 -1.21 -6.14
N PHE A 44 -8.51 -1.31 -6.32
CA PHE A 44 -7.68 -0.29 -6.94
C PHE A 44 -6.92 -0.88 -8.11
N GLU A 45 -7.03 -0.25 -9.27
CA GLU A 45 -6.23 -0.62 -10.44
C GLU A 45 -4.89 0.09 -10.39
N LEU A 46 -3.81 -0.69 -10.46
CA LEU A 46 -2.46 -0.18 -10.43
C LEU A 46 -1.79 -0.34 -11.80
N HIS A 47 -0.90 0.58 -12.14
CA HIS A 47 0.00 0.38 -13.27
C HIS A 47 0.84 -0.87 -13.06
N LYS A 48 0.98 -1.66 -14.11
CA LYS A 48 1.78 -2.89 -14.14
C LYS A 48 2.85 -2.78 -15.21
N ASP A 49 4.05 -3.17 -14.87
CA ASP A 49 5.14 -3.35 -15.82
C ASP A 49 6.02 -4.50 -15.30
N ASP A 50 6.22 -5.54 -16.11
CA ASP A 50 7.00 -6.72 -15.74
C ASP A 50 8.52 -6.51 -15.90
N HIS A 51 8.93 -5.37 -16.47
CA HIS A 51 10.31 -5.08 -16.84
C HIS A 51 10.88 -3.86 -16.13
N ASP A 52 10.06 -2.83 -15.91
CA ASP A 52 10.47 -1.57 -15.32
C ASP A 52 9.74 -1.32 -13.99
N PRO A 53 10.41 -1.53 -12.86
CA PRO A 53 9.79 -1.36 -11.54
C PRO A 53 9.41 0.09 -11.19
N LEU A 54 9.89 1.07 -11.96
CA LEU A 54 9.48 2.47 -11.81
C LEU A 54 8.10 2.76 -12.43
N LYS A 55 7.67 1.90 -13.37
CA LYS A 55 6.42 2.09 -14.12
C LYS A 55 5.25 1.26 -13.61
N GLY A 56 5.49 0.39 -12.65
CA GLY A 56 4.45 -0.47 -12.15
C GLY A 56 4.60 -0.82 -10.68
N SER A 57 3.50 -1.30 -10.10
CA SER A 57 3.48 -1.79 -8.73
C SER A 57 3.27 -3.30 -8.72
N LEU A 58 4.06 -4.01 -7.91
CA LEU A 58 3.90 -5.45 -7.73
C LEU A 58 2.57 -5.76 -7.01
N HIS A 59 2.37 -5.18 -5.84
CA HIS A 59 1.19 -5.37 -5.01
C HIS A 59 0.65 -4.03 -4.49
N LEU A 60 -0.55 -4.05 -3.90
CA LEU A 60 -1.19 -2.84 -3.39
C LEU A 60 -0.37 -2.18 -2.26
N ASP A 61 0.25 -2.94 -1.39
CA ASP A 61 1.08 -2.44 -0.28
C ASP A 61 2.38 -1.75 -0.73
N CYS A 62 2.72 -1.85 -2.02
CA CYS A 62 3.77 -1.04 -2.65
C CYS A 62 3.26 0.32 -3.16
N ALA A 63 1.95 0.53 -3.23
CA ALA A 63 1.32 1.76 -3.69
C ALA A 63 0.46 2.45 -2.62
N PHE A 64 -0.04 1.69 -1.64
CA PHE A 64 -0.93 2.18 -0.59
C PHE A 64 -0.80 1.35 0.68
N GLN A 65 -0.69 2.04 1.81
CA GLN A 65 -0.72 1.44 3.15
C GLN A 65 -1.48 2.34 4.13
N PRO A 66 -2.60 1.86 4.72
CA PRO A 66 -3.23 2.57 5.83
C PRO A 66 -2.35 2.49 7.08
N ILE A 67 -2.30 3.59 7.82
CA ILE A 67 -1.51 3.73 9.05
C ILE A 67 -2.32 4.53 10.06
N GLY A 68 -2.16 4.29 11.33
CA GLY A 68 -2.56 5.10 12.50
C GLY A 68 -3.53 6.29 12.29
N GLY A 69 -4.64 6.12 11.57
CA GLY A 69 -5.60 7.19 11.25
C GLY A 69 -5.28 7.97 9.96
N GLY A 70 -4.26 7.55 9.21
CA GLY A 70 -3.88 8.15 7.93
C GLY A 70 -3.48 7.10 6.89
N ALA A 71 -2.81 7.54 5.84
CA ALA A 71 -2.35 6.67 4.76
C ALA A 71 -1.03 7.14 4.14
N LEU A 72 -0.26 6.18 3.64
CA LEU A 72 0.86 6.40 2.72
C LEU A 72 0.41 5.98 1.34
N ILE A 73 0.57 6.81 0.33
CA ILE A 73 0.21 6.50 -1.05
C ILE A 73 1.33 6.87 -2.01
N ALA A 74 1.43 6.14 -3.11
CA ALA A 74 2.24 6.48 -4.27
C ALA A 74 1.31 6.79 -5.46
N PRO A 75 0.84 8.04 -5.61
CA PRO A 75 -0.25 8.39 -6.52
C PRO A 75 -0.02 7.97 -7.97
N HIS A 76 1.21 8.10 -8.44
CA HIS A 76 1.60 7.77 -9.83
C HIS A 76 1.50 6.27 -10.17
N LEU A 77 1.32 5.39 -9.17
CA LEU A 77 1.14 3.95 -9.38
C LEU A 77 -0.32 3.55 -9.58
N PHE A 78 -1.27 4.45 -9.33
CA PHE A 78 -2.69 4.21 -9.59
C PHE A 78 -3.05 4.55 -11.04
N LYS A 79 -3.85 3.71 -11.68
CA LYS A 79 -4.35 3.99 -13.03
C LYS A 79 -5.41 5.09 -13.04
N ASN A 80 -6.21 5.18 -11.98
CA ASN A 80 -7.33 6.09 -11.90
C ASN A 80 -7.03 7.19 -10.87
N GLU A 81 -6.99 8.44 -11.29
CA GLU A 81 -6.84 9.58 -10.38
C GLU A 81 -7.99 9.67 -9.36
N SER A 82 -9.19 9.24 -9.73
CA SER A 82 -10.34 9.17 -8.82
C SER A 82 -10.11 8.26 -7.62
N ASP A 83 -9.31 7.21 -7.75
CA ASP A 83 -8.97 6.32 -6.64
C ASP A 83 -8.03 7.01 -5.65
N VAL A 84 -7.08 7.80 -6.16
CA VAL A 84 -6.19 8.64 -5.33
C VAL A 84 -7.01 9.68 -4.57
N GLN A 85 -7.91 10.36 -5.28
CA GLN A 85 -8.78 11.36 -4.67
C GLN A 85 -9.68 10.75 -3.59
N TRP A 86 -10.26 9.58 -3.84
CA TRP A 86 -11.04 8.84 -2.86
C TRP A 86 -10.26 8.51 -1.58
N LEU A 87 -8.98 8.10 -1.73
CA LEU A 87 -8.10 7.86 -0.57
C LEU A 87 -7.82 9.14 0.21
N ILE A 88 -7.56 10.26 -0.47
CA ILE A 88 -7.33 11.56 0.17
C ILE A 88 -8.58 12.03 0.93
N GLU A 89 -9.76 11.91 0.34
CA GLU A 89 -11.01 12.26 1.00
C GLU A 89 -11.31 11.38 2.22
N ARG A 90 -11.05 10.07 2.10
CA ARG A 90 -11.29 9.12 3.18
C ARG A 90 -10.43 9.37 4.43
N TYR A 91 -9.14 9.64 4.25
CA TYR A 91 -8.21 9.81 5.36
C TYR A 91 -8.02 11.28 5.76
N GLY A 92 -8.45 12.22 4.89
CA GLY A 92 -8.19 13.65 5.03
C GLY A 92 -6.82 14.03 4.48
N GLU A 93 -6.76 15.12 3.71
CA GLU A 93 -5.57 15.56 2.97
C GLU A 93 -4.32 15.68 3.86
N THR A 94 -4.49 16.20 5.08
CA THR A 94 -3.37 16.38 6.03
C THR A 94 -2.86 15.05 6.61
N ASN A 95 -3.63 13.97 6.51
CA ASN A 95 -3.30 12.65 7.05
C ASN A 95 -2.81 11.67 5.96
N VAL A 96 -2.64 12.15 4.75
CA VAL A 96 -2.11 11.35 3.64
C VAL A 96 -0.71 11.84 3.29
N TYR A 97 0.24 10.90 3.26
CA TYR A 97 1.58 11.14 2.73
C TYR A 97 1.66 10.63 1.28
N CYS A 98 1.92 11.56 0.36
CA CYS A 98 2.14 11.23 -1.04
C CYS A 98 3.63 10.98 -1.29
N CYS A 99 4.00 9.72 -1.49
CA CYS A 99 5.36 9.33 -1.83
C CYS A 99 5.77 9.84 -3.21
N SER A 100 7.00 10.33 -3.33
CA SER A 100 7.60 10.59 -4.64
C SER A 100 7.86 9.28 -5.41
N PRO A 101 8.10 9.33 -6.73
CA PRO A 101 8.48 8.14 -7.49
C PRO A 101 9.73 7.44 -6.92
N GLU A 102 10.73 8.18 -6.43
CA GLU A 102 11.96 7.64 -5.84
C GLU A 102 11.68 6.96 -4.50
N GLU A 103 10.80 7.53 -3.68
CA GLU A 103 10.37 6.92 -2.42
C GLU A 103 9.55 5.65 -2.70
N ALA A 104 8.66 5.67 -3.66
CA ALA A 104 7.88 4.50 -4.06
C ALA A 104 8.78 3.37 -4.61
N TYR A 105 9.78 3.70 -5.41
CA TYR A 105 10.79 2.75 -5.87
C TYR A 105 11.58 2.12 -4.70
N SER A 106 11.80 2.89 -3.64
CA SER A 106 12.39 2.40 -2.39
C SER A 106 11.38 1.69 -1.47
N LEU A 107 10.16 1.41 -1.95
CA LEU A 107 9.07 0.76 -1.24
C LEU A 107 8.65 1.50 0.05
N ALA A 108 8.63 2.84 0.02
CA ALA A 108 8.30 3.65 1.19
C ALA A 108 6.92 3.35 1.79
N THR A 109 5.92 2.99 0.97
CA THR A 109 4.59 2.60 1.47
C THR A 109 4.58 1.25 2.17
N ASN A 110 5.58 0.39 1.91
CA ASN A 110 5.64 -0.99 2.41
C ASN A 110 6.14 -1.07 3.87
N VAL A 111 5.49 -0.31 4.75
CA VAL A 111 5.78 -0.22 6.17
C VAL A 111 5.00 -1.26 6.97
N PHE A 112 5.36 -1.46 8.24
CA PHE A 112 4.65 -2.36 9.13
C PHE A 112 4.19 -1.65 10.41
N SER A 113 2.89 -1.38 10.52
CA SER A 113 2.27 -0.89 11.76
C SER A 113 1.90 -2.08 12.65
N PHE A 114 2.47 -2.15 13.84
CA PHE A 114 2.15 -3.20 14.82
C PHE A 114 1.25 -2.71 15.95
N SER A 115 1.00 -1.40 16.02
CA SER A 115 -0.06 -0.79 16.81
C SER A 115 -0.61 0.45 16.09
N PRO A 116 -1.69 1.09 16.59
CA PRO A 116 -2.19 2.35 16.02
C PRO A 116 -1.17 3.49 16.09
N LYS A 117 -0.17 3.41 16.96
CA LYS A 117 0.85 4.45 17.16
C LYS A 117 2.26 4.01 16.78
N ASP A 118 2.50 2.73 16.63
CA ASP A 118 3.85 2.20 16.43
C ASP A 118 4.01 1.64 15.01
N ILE A 119 5.03 2.13 14.31
CA ILE A 119 5.28 1.79 12.92
C ILE A 119 6.78 1.53 12.68
N ILE A 120 7.08 0.44 11.99
CA ILE A 120 8.43 0.13 11.51
C ILE A 120 8.55 0.62 10.07
N VAL A 121 9.62 1.33 9.79
CA VAL A 121 9.91 1.92 8.47
C VAL A 121 11.35 1.68 8.04
N SER A 122 11.61 1.75 6.73
CA SER A 122 12.97 1.72 6.21
C SER A 122 13.75 2.97 6.62
N ALA A 123 15.01 2.80 6.98
CA ALA A 123 15.93 3.89 7.30
C ALA A 123 16.16 4.86 6.11
N LYS A 124 15.89 4.43 4.88
CA LYS A 124 16.05 5.24 3.66
C LYS A 124 15.02 6.36 3.49
N CYS A 125 13.79 6.17 4.03
CA CYS A 125 12.68 7.09 3.80
C CYS A 125 12.63 8.20 4.86
N GLN A 126 13.62 9.08 4.90
CA GLN A 126 13.76 10.07 5.98
C GLN A 126 12.64 11.12 6.00
N ALA A 127 12.21 11.61 4.83
CA ALA A 127 11.12 12.61 4.75
C ALA A 127 9.81 12.02 5.29
N MET A 128 9.46 10.80 4.90
CA MET A 128 8.29 10.11 5.42
C MET A 128 8.40 9.84 6.93
N GLN A 129 9.58 9.45 7.44
CA GLN A 129 9.79 9.28 8.88
C GLN A 129 9.55 10.56 9.68
N HIS A 130 9.99 11.70 9.15
CA HIS A 130 9.76 13.01 9.76
C HIS A 130 8.27 13.33 9.80
N TRP A 131 7.57 13.18 8.67
CA TRP A 131 6.14 13.38 8.55
C TRP A 131 5.32 12.51 9.52
N LEU A 132 5.70 11.24 9.69
CA LEU A 132 5.06 10.31 10.64
C LEU A 132 5.25 10.75 12.09
N LYS A 133 6.46 11.20 12.45
CA LYS A 133 6.78 11.69 13.81
C LYS A 133 6.01 12.95 14.16
N GLU A 134 5.88 13.89 13.22
CA GLU A 134 5.07 15.11 13.41
C GLU A 134 3.60 14.80 13.70
N ARG A 135 3.11 13.65 13.28
CA ARG A 135 1.75 13.14 13.57
C ARG A 135 1.65 12.28 14.82
N GLY A 136 2.72 12.24 15.60
CA GLY A 136 2.76 11.56 16.90
C GLY A 136 2.87 10.05 16.82
N LEU A 137 3.29 9.49 15.68
CA LEU A 137 3.61 8.06 15.60
C LEU A 137 5.01 7.78 16.16
N ASN A 138 5.14 6.67 16.84
CA ASN A 138 6.42 6.12 17.27
C ASN A 138 7.08 5.40 16.07
N VAL A 139 8.05 6.05 15.48
CA VAL A 139 8.72 5.55 14.26
C VAL A 139 9.95 4.75 14.61
N HIS A 140 9.92 3.46 14.31
CA HIS A 140 11.02 2.52 14.48
C HIS A 140 11.74 2.35 13.13
N SER A 141 12.86 3.03 12.97
CA SER A 141 13.65 3.02 11.73
C SER A 141 14.63 1.86 11.73
N ILE A 142 14.61 1.03 10.68
CA ILE A 142 15.52 -0.10 10.53
C ILE A 142 16.19 -0.10 9.15
N VAL A 143 17.42 -0.62 9.12
CA VAL A 143 18.12 -0.94 7.88
C VAL A 143 17.66 -2.31 7.42
N TYR A 144 17.04 -2.38 6.22
CA TYR A 144 16.46 -3.62 5.69
C TYR A 144 16.75 -3.78 4.19
N ASP A 145 17.96 -3.40 3.79
CA ASP A 145 18.33 -3.16 2.38
C ASP A 145 18.47 -4.44 1.55
N GLU A 146 18.82 -5.55 2.15
CA GLU A 146 19.02 -6.80 1.40
C GLU A 146 17.69 -7.39 0.92
N ILE A 147 16.63 -7.22 1.69
CA ILE A 147 15.31 -7.73 1.34
C ILE A 147 14.68 -6.95 0.18
N VAL A 148 14.93 -5.65 0.08
CA VAL A 148 14.45 -4.81 -1.03
C VAL A 148 14.91 -5.36 -2.39
N LYS A 149 16.09 -5.93 -2.45
CA LYS A 149 16.64 -6.56 -3.67
C LYS A 149 15.79 -7.74 -4.18
N MET A 150 14.97 -8.32 -3.31
CA MET A 150 14.02 -9.39 -3.64
C MET A 150 12.63 -8.87 -4.03
N GLY A 151 12.45 -7.56 -4.18
CA GLY A 151 11.19 -6.93 -4.59
C GLY A 151 10.15 -6.79 -3.48
N GLY A 152 10.54 -6.86 -2.22
CA GLY A 152 9.66 -6.70 -1.06
C GLY A 152 10.33 -5.91 0.06
N LEU A 153 9.56 -5.49 1.07
CA LEU A 153 10.07 -4.81 2.25
C LEU A 153 9.34 -5.32 3.51
N LEU A 154 9.03 -4.45 4.44
CA LEU A 154 8.55 -4.77 5.78
C LEU A 154 7.18 -5.45 5.77
N ARG A 155 6.20 -4.89 5.04
CA ARG A 155 4.86 -5.48 4.97
C ARG A 155 4.86 -6.80 4.23
N CYS A 156 5.63 -6.91 3.15
CA CYS A 156 5.75 -8.13 2.35
C CYS A 156 6.37 -9.30 3.13
N THR A 157 7.21 -9.01 4.13
CA THR A 157 7.94 -10.02 4.91
C THR A 157 7.30 -10.32 6.28
N THR A 158 6.18 -9.68 6.60
CA THR A 158 5.49 -9.85 7.87
C THR A 158 4.08 -10.38 7.68
N MET A 159 3.66 -11.26 8.59
CA MET A 159 2.30 -11.77 8.66
C MET A 159 1.78 -11.60 10.10
N PRO A 160 0.98 -10.58 10.38
CA PRO A 160 0.40 -10.42 11.70
C PRO A 160 -0.63 -11.54 11.96
N ILE A 161 -0.41 -12.32 13.02
CA ILE A 161 -1.30 -13.42 13.39
C ILE A 161 -2.45 -12.89 14.27
N LYS A 162 -2.13 -11.95 15.15
CA LYS A 162 -3.11 -11.32 16.05
C LYS A 162 -2.74 -9.85 16.26
N ARG A 163 -3.75 -8.99 16.22
CA ARG A 163 -3.65 -7.60 16.66
C ARG A 163 -4.55 -7.39 17.88
N VAL A 164 -4.06 -6.66 18.84
CA VAL A 164 -4.79 -6.29 20.07
C VAL A 164 -5.06 -4.79 20.05
#